data_41f42084872e404394d3d10538a6505b
#
_entry.id   41f42084872e404394d3d10538a6505b
#
_cell.length_a   1.000
_cell.length_b   1.000
_cell.length_c   1.000
_cell.angle_alpha   90.00
_cell.angle_beta   90.00
_cell.angle_gamma   90.00
#
_symmetry.space_group_name_H-M   'P 1'
#
loop_
_entity.id
_entity.type
_entity.pdbx_description
1 polymer ?
#
loop_
_entity_poly.entity_id
_entity_poly.type
_entity_poly.pdbx_seq_one_letter_code
_entity_poly.pdbx_strand_id
1 'polypeptide(L)'
;MEKKVIYLIGSLRNLQIPKIASTLRESTSFEVFDDWYAAGPEADDCWQKYEEEKGVSYRDALSSWAAQHVYTFDLAHLQRSHVGVLVLPAGKSGHLEFGYLIGQGKKGYVLFDRTPDRWDVMYNFATDVFFNLDDLVLELQK
;
A
#
# COMPACT_ATOMS: atom_id res chain seq x y z
N MET A 1 13.23 -19.07 11.97
CA MET A 1 11.93 -18.40 12.18
C MET A 1 11.55 -17.58 10.97
N GLU A 2 10.33 -17.69 10.55
CA GLU A 2 9.82 -16.84 9.49
C GLU A 2 9.73 -15.39 9.98
N LYS A 3 10.10 -14.47 9.10
CA LYS A 3 9.92 -13.05 9.36
C LYS A 3 8.46 -12.68 9.28
N LYS A 4 8.01 -11.78 10.13
CA LYS A 4 6.72 -11.12 9.94
C LYS A 4 6.82 -10.18 8.75
N VAL A 5 5.69 -9.94 8.11
CA VAL A 5 5.62 -9.20 6.84
C VAL A 5 4.92 -7.86 7.04
N ILE A 6 5.59 -6.79 6.59
CA ILE A 6 4.96 -5.49 6.37
C ILE A 6 4.49 -5.42 4.93
N TYR A 7 3.23 -5.09 4.71
CA TYR A 7 2.76 -4.65 3.40
C TYR A 7 2.90 -3.14 3.33
N LEU A 8 3.80 -2.66 2.49
CA LEU A 8 3.98 -1.23 2.28
C LEU A 8 2.97 -0.77 1.24
N ILE A 9 2.08 0.14 1.64
CA ILE A 9 0.96 0.62 0.82
C ILE A 9 1.26 2.06 0.40
N GLY A 10 1.07 2.36 -0.86
CA GLY A 10 1.29 3.72 -1.34
C GLY A 10 0.98 3.88 -2.81
N SER A 11 1.33 5.03 -3.35
CA SER A 11 1.11 5.36 -4.76
C SER A 11 2.25 4.89 -5.63
N LEU A 12 1.92 4.35 -6.81
CA LEU A 12 2.89 4.06 -7.85
C LEU A 12 3.67 5.30 -8.30
N ARG A 13 3.17 6.49 -8.00
CA ARG A 13 3.80 7.77 -8.37
C ARG A 13 4.63 8.37 -7.25
N ASN A 14 4.68 7.75 -6.09
CA ASN A 14 5.47 8.24 -4.98
C ASN A 14 6.91 7.73 -5.09
N LEU A 15 7.82 8.64 -5.41
CA LEU A 15 9.24 8.32 -5.62
C LEU A 15 9.97 7.93 -4.32
N GLN A 16 9.36 8.15 -3.16
CA GLN A 16 9.96 7.81 -1.87
C GLN A 16 9.77 6.35 -1.48
N ILE A 17 8.90 5.62 -2.16
CA ILE A 17 8.59 4.23 -1.81
C ILE A 17 9.84 3.35 -1.74
N PRO A 18 10.74 3.34 -2.74
CA PRO A 18 11.94 2.50 -2.66
C PRO A 18 12.84 2.81 -1.47
N LYS A 19 13.00 4.08 -1.14
CA LYS A 19 13.81 4.50 -0.01
C LYS A 19 13.20 4.08 1.32
N ILE A 20 11.90 4.25 1.46
CA ILE A 20 11.17 3.84 2.67
C ILE A 20 11.26 2.34 2.84
N ALA A 21 11.04 1.58 1.78
CA ALA A 21 11.14 0.11 1.81
C ALA A 21 12.54 -0.34 2.23
N SER A 22 13.57 0.26 1.65
CA SER A 22 14.96 -0.05 1.97
C SER A 22 15.27 0.24 3.44
N THR A 23 14.85 1.40 3.94
CA THR A 23 15.04 1.77 5.35
C THR A 23 14.35 0.77 6.29
N LEU A 24 13.11 0.39 5.97
CA LEU A 24 12.39 -0.59 6.80
C LEU A 24 13.07 -1.95 6.79
N ARG A 25 13.59 -2.41 5.64
CA ARG A 25 14.33 -3.67 5.55
C ARG A 25 15.60 -3.65 6.39
N GLU A 26 16.33 -2.55 6.37
CA GLU A 26 17.60 -2.41 7.07
C GLU A 26 17.43 -2.19 8.58
N SER A 27 16.35 -1.50 8.97
CA SER A 27 16.17 -1.02 10.35
C SER A 27 15.20 -1.85 11.16
N THR A 28 14.51 -2.81 10.57
CA THR A 28 13.57 -3.68 11.28
C THR A 28 13.84 -5.14 10.94
N SER A 29 13.20 -6.04 11.68
CA SER A 29 13.30 -7.48 11.42
C SER A 29 12.22 -7.99 10.45
N PHE A 30 11.41 -7.09 9.90
CA PHE A 30 10.32 -7.47 9.00
C PHE A 30 10.81 -7.76 7.58
N GLU A 31 10.12 -8.67 6.92
CA GLU A 31 10.09 -8.72 5.46
C GLU A 31 9.19 -7.57 5.00
N VAL A 32 9.59 -6.84 3.96
CA VAL A 32 8.81 -5.71 3.43
C VAL A 32 8.34 -6.04 2.02
N PHE A 33 7.03 -6.08 1.85
CA PHE A 33 6.42 -6.27 0.54
C PHE A 33 6.09 -4.92 -0.08
N ASP A 34 6.75 -4.59 -1.18
CA ASP A 34 6.52 -3.39 -1.99
C ASP A 34 6.58 -3.70 -3.49
N ASP A 35 6.46 -4.98 -3.85
CA ASP A 35 6.70 -5.47 -5.22
C ASP A 35 5.73 -4.90 -6.25
N TRP A 36 4.55 -4.43 -5.80
CA TRP A 36 3.59 -3.73 -6.66
C TRP A 36 4.22 -2.49 -7.34
N TYR A 37 5.24 -1.91 -6.72
CA TYR A 37 5.88 -0.70 -7.25
C TYR A 37 6.58 -0.95 -8.59
N ALA A 38 6.99 -2.19 -8.86
CA ALA A 38 7.66 -2.57 -10.09
C ALA A 38 6.78 -2.41 -11.34
N ALA A 39 5.46 -2.36 -11.17
CA ALA A 39 4.53 -2.15 -12.28
C ALA A 39 4.71 -0.78 -12.96
N GLY A 40 5.23 0.20 -12.23
CA GLY A 40 5.50 1.54 -12.75
C GLY A 40 4.33 2.50 -12.62
N PRO A 41 4.60 3.81 -12.74
CA PRO A 41 3.61 4.86 -12.44
C PRO A 41 2.45 4.94 -13.43
N GLU A 42 2.57 4.30 -14.58
CA GLU A 42 1.55 4.35 -15.64
C GLU A 42 0.74 3.06 -15.76
N ALA A 43 0.89 2.15 -14.81
CA ALA A 43 0.24 0.83 -14.87
C ALA A 43 -1.27 0.93 -15.05
N ASP A 44 -1.93 1.77 -14.26
CA ASP A 44 -3.38 1.93 -14.33
C ASP A 44 -3.82 2.57 -15.64
N ASP A 45 -3.08 3.55 -16.12
CA ASP A 45 -3.38 4.21 -17.40
C ASP A 45 -3.20 3.26 -18.57
N CYS A 46 -2.16 2.43 -18.53
CA CYS A 46 -1.92 1.41 -19.56
C CYS A 46 -3.04 0.36 -19.57
N TRP A 47 -3.48 -0.08 -18.41
CA TRP A 47 -4.60 -1.02 -18.28
C TRP A 47 -5.88 -0.43 -18.84
N GLN A 48 -6.20 0.80 -18.45
CA GLN A 48 -7.40 1.50 -18.92
C GLN A 48 -7.40 1.60 -20.45
N LYS A 49 -6.31 2.06 -21.03
CA LYS A 49 -6.17 2.20 -22.48
C LYS A 49 -6.36 0.85 -23.18
N TYR A 50 -5.74 -0.20 -22.68
CA TYR A 50 -5.84 -1.54 -23.22
C TYR A 50 -7.29 -2.02 -23.26
N GLU A 51 -8.02 -1.86 -22.17
CA GLU A 51 -9.41 -2.29 -22.08
C GLU A 51 -10.34 -1.41 -22.93
N GLU A 52 -10.12 -0.12 -22.96
CA GLU A 52 -10.90 0.80 -23.80
C GLU A 52 -10.75 0.49 -25.28
N GLU A 53 -9.56 0.14 -25.71
CA GLU A 53 -9.30 -0.26 -27.12
C GLU A 53 -10.06 -1.55 -27.49
N LYS A 54 -10.34 -2.40 -26.52
CA LYS A 54 -11.15 -3.61 -26.73
C LYS A 54 -12.66 -3.34 -26.63
N GLY A 55 -13.06 -2.12 -26.33
CA GLY A 55 -14.45 -1.76 -26.14
C GLY A 55 -15.06 -2.27 -24.83
N VAL A 56 -14.22 -2.56 -23.84
CA VAL A 56 -14.66 -3.07 -22.53
C VAL A 56 -14.96 -1.91 -21.60
N SER A 57 -16.12 -1.96 -20.92
CA SER A 57 -16.48 -0.96 -19.92
C SER A 57 -15.58 -1.10 -18.67
N TYR A 58 -15.48 -0.04 -17.87
CA TYR A 58 -14.74 -0.11 -16.62
C TYR A 58 -15.26 -1.23 -15.71
N ARG A 59 -16.59 -1.32 -15.57
CA ARG A 59 -17.21 -2.36 -14.74
C ARG A 59 -16.78 -3.77 -15.18
N ASP A 60 -16.82 -4.04 -16.48
CA ASP A 60 -16.45 -5.35 -17.01
C ASP A 60 -14.93 -5.57 -16.96
N ALA A 61 -14.15 -4.52 -17.15
CA ALA A 61 -12.71 -4.58 -17.08
C ALA A 61 -12.20 -5.00 -15.68
N LEU A 62 -12.95 -4.68 -14.63
CA LEU A 62 -12.60 -5.14 -13.27
C LEU A 62 -12.58 -6.66 -13.15
N SER A 63 -13.33 -7.36 -13.99
CA SER A 63 -13.37 -8.83 -14.02
C SER A 63 -12.47 -9.43 -15.10
N SER A 64 -11.72 -8.60 -15.82
CA SER A 64 -10.79 -9.08 -16.86
C SER A 64 -9.59 -9.80 -16.25
N TRP A 65 -8.92 -10.61 -17.08
CA TRP A 65 -7.73 -11.35 -16.65
C TRP A 65 -6.63 -10.42 -16.13
N ALA A 66 -6.41 -9.30 -16.81
CA ALA A 66 -5.38 -8.34 -16.41
C ALA A 66 -5.66 -7.76 -15.02
N ALA A 67 -6.89 -7.31 -14.79
CA ALA A 67 -7.29 -6.76 -13.49
C ALA A 67 -7.25 -7.83 -12.40
N GLN A 68 -7.79 -9.00 -12.67
CA GLN A 68 -7.82 -10.09 -11.69
C GLN A 68 -6.44 -10.61 -11.34
N HIS A 69 -5.52 -10.60 -12.29
CA HIS A 69 -4.14 -11.00 -12.05
C HIS A 69 -3.48 -10.08 -11.00
N VAL A 70 -3.58 -8.77 -11.19
CA VAL A 70 -3.01 -7.80 -10.26
C VAL A 70 -3.72 -7.85 -8.90
N TYR A 71 -5.04 -7.85 -8.92
CA TYR A 71 -5.84 -7.88 -7.71
C TYR A 71 -5.57 -9.13 -6.86
N THR A 72 -5.55 -10.30 -7.49
CA THR A 72 -5.32 -11.57 -6.80
C THR A 72 -3.92 -11.64 -6.19
N PHE A 73 -2.92 -11.14 -6.93
CA PHE A 73 -1.54 -11.07 -6.46
C PHE A 73 -1.44 -10.17 -5.20
N ASP A 74 -1.97 -8.95 -5.29
CA ASP A 74 -1.92 -8.02 -4.17
C ASP A 74 -2.71 -8.54 -2.97
N LEU A 75 -3.89 -9.11 -3.22
CA LEU A 75 -4.71 -9.68 -2.16
C LEU A 75 -4.00 -10.80 -1.39
N ALA A 76 -3.32 -11.69 -2.11
CA ALA A 76 -2.57 -12.77 -1.46
C ALA A 76 -1.49 -12.22 -0.53
N HIS A 77 -0.80 -11.15 -0.93
CA HIS A 77 0.21 -10.52 -0.10
C HIS A 77 -0.38 -9.73 1.07
N LEU A 78 -1.53 -9.09 0.88
CA LEU A 78 -2.27 -8.46 1.97
C LEU A 78 -2.66 -9.50 3.03
N GLN A 79 -3.16 -10.64 2.58
CA GLN A 79 -3.61 -11.70 3.49
C GLN A 79 -2.47 -12.33 4.29
N ARG A 80 -1.30 -12.48 3.69
CA ARG A 80 -0.14 -13.04 4.41
C ARG A 80 0.59 -12.01 5.28
N SER A 81 0.28 -10.73 5.13
CA SER A 81 0.95 -9.66 5.89
C SER A 81 0.49 -9.63 7.34
N HIS A 82 1.34 -9.11 8.21
CA HIS A 82 1.08 -8.95 9.64
C HIS A 82 0.83 -7.51 10.01
N VAL A 83 1.42 -6.57 9.26
CA VAL A 83 1.37 -5.14 9.51
C VAL A 83 1.23 -4.42 8.17
N GLY A 84 0.44 -3.36 8.14
CA GLY A 84 0.37 -2.46 7.00
C GLY A 84 0.97 -1.10 7.32
N VAL A 85 1.64 -0.51 6.35
CA VAL A 85 2.11 0.87 6.44
C VAL A 85 1.59 1.62 5.22
N LEU A 86 0.70 2.58 5.46
CA LEU A 86 0.19 3.45 4.41
C LEU A 86 1.08 4.69 4.32
N VAL A 87 1.77 4.80 3.20
CA VAL A 87 2.65 5.94 2.91
C VAL A 87 1.87 6.99 2.13
N LEU A 88 1.72 8.17 2.70
CA LEU A 88 1.05 9.27 2.02
C LEU A 88 2.06 10.14 1.26
N PRO A 89 1.66 10.77 0.16
CA PRO A 89 0.31 10.77 -0.40
C PRO A 89 -0.02 9.45 -1.09
N ALA A 90 -1.27 9.02 -0.93
CA ALA A 90 -1.79 7.81 -1.56
C ALA A 90 -3.25 8.04 -1.98
N GLY A 91 -3.65 7.38 -3.06
CA GLY A 91 -5.00 7.51 -3.59
C GLY A 91 -5.96 6.44 -3.05
N LYS A 92 -6.97 6.17 -3.85
CA LYS A 92 -8.07 5.27 -3.50
C LYS A 92 -7.60 3.84 -3.24
N SER A 93 -6.75 3.30 -4.11
CA SER A 93 -6.26 1.93 -4.00
C SER A 93 -5.57 1.68 -2.66
N GLY A 94 -4.67 2.58 -2.28
CA GLY A 94 -3.96 2.46 -1.01
C GLY A 94 -4.89 2.49 0.19
N HIS A 95 -5.88 3.38 0.17
CA HIS A 95 -6.84 3.47 1.27
C HIS A 95 -7.76 2.25 1.33
N LEU A 96 -8.16 1.68 0.19
CA LEU A 96 -8.95 0.44 0.16
C LEU A 96 -8.14 -0.73 0.75
N GLU A 97 -6.89 -0.87 0.36
CA GLU A 97 -6.00 -1.92 0.86
C GLU A 97 -5.76 -1.76 2.36
N PHE A 98 -5.51 -0.54 2.81
CA PHE A 98 -5.29 -0.25 4.22
C PHE A 98 -6.52 -0.58 5.06
N GLY A 99 -7.70 -0.16 4.60
CA GLY A 99 -8.97 -0.49 5.26
C GLY A 99 -9.22 -1.99 5.34
N TYR A 100 -8.91 -2.72 4.28
CA TYR A 100 -9.04 -4.17 4.27
C TYR A 100 -8.13 -4.81 5.33
N LEU A 101 -6.88 -4.38 5.38
CA LEU A 101 -5.89 -4.90 6.34
C LEU A 101 -6.31 -4.64 7.79
N ILE A 102 -6.74 -3.41 8.09
CA ILE A 102 -7.26 -3.03 9.41
C ILE A 102 -8.50 -3.87 9.76
N GLY A 103 -9.39 -4.05 8.79
CA GLY A 103 -10.62 -4.83 8.98
C GLY A 103 -10.35 -6.30 9.30
N GLN A 104 -9.17 -6.81 8.96
CA GLN A 104 -8.74 -8.15 9.35
C GLN A 104 -8.12 -8.22 10.75
N GLY A 105 -8.12 -7.13 11.49
CA GLY A 105 -7.57 -7.07 12.84
C GLY A 105 -6.06 -6.91 12.89
N LYS A 106 -5.43 -6.55 11.79
CA LYS A 106 -3.99 -6.35 11.73
C LYS A 106 -3.63 -4.93 12.13
N LYS A 107 -2.41 -4.73 12.62
CA LYS A 107 -1.90 -3.39 12.91
C LYS A 107 -1.62 -2.65 11.61
N GLY A 108 -2.02 -1.39 11.57
CA GLY A 108 -1.76 -0.53 10.43
C GLY A 108 -1.33 0.84 10.87
N TYR A 109 -0.26 1.34 10.26
CA TYR A 109 0.32 2.64 10.57
C TYR A 109 0.25 3.53 9.35
N VAL A 110 0.06 4.83 9.59
CA VAL A 110 0.05 5.83 8.51
C VAL A 110 1.29 6.70 8.65
N LEU A 111 2.03 6.81 7.56
CA LEU A 111 3.19 7.70 7.47
C LEU A 111 2.81 8.89 6.60
N PHE A 112 2.63 10.04 7.26
CA PHE A 112 2.35 11.31 6.58
C PHE A 112 3.65 11.93 6.09
N ASP A 113 3.62 12.52 4.92
CA ASP A 113 4.72 13.32 4.39
C ASP A 113 4.76 14.70 5.06
N ARG A 114 3.61 15.19 5.50
CA ARG A 114 3.44 16.46 6.22
C ARG A 114 2.08 16.47 6.90
N THR A 115 1.86 17.40 7.81
CA THR A 115 0.52 17.63 8.37
C THR A 115 -0.41 18.04 7.23
N PRO A 116 -1.54 17.33 7.03
CA PRO A 116 -2.43 17.63 5.92
C PRO A 116 -3.17 18.94 6.13
N ASP A 117 -3.48 19.62 5.02
CA ASP A 117 -4.27 20.86 5.06
C ASP A 117 -5.72 20.58 5.47
N ARG A 118 -6.27 19.47 5.00
CA ARG A 118 -7.60 18.99 5.39
C ARG A 118 -7.44 17.77 6.29
N TRP A 119 -8.00 17.86 7.47
CA TRP A 119 -7.93 16.79 8.45
C TRP A 119 -9.06 15.81 8.26
N ASP A 120 -8.76 14.52 8.34
CA ASP A 120 -9.74 13.46 8.25
C ASP A 120 -9.71 12.62 9.52
N VAL A 121 -10.84 12.61 10.23
CA VAL A 121 -10.95 11.88 11.50
C VAL A 121 -10.87 10.37 11.31
N MET A 122 -11.10 9.86 10.10
CA MET A 122 -11.12 8.42 9.84
C MET A 122 -9.74 7.76 9.88
N TYR A 123 -8.66 8.54 9.92
CA TYR A 123 -7.33 7.97 10.22
C TYR A 123 -7.24 7.38 11.63
N ASN A 124 -8.26 7.58 12.45
CA ASN A 124 -8.42 6.87 13.73
C ASN A 124 -8.53 5.34 13.55
N PHE A 125 -8.84 4.84 12.36
CA PHE A 125 -8.77 3.41 12.09
C PHE A 125 -7.35 2.87 12.20
N ALA A 126 -6.34 3.71 11.99
CA ALA A 126 -4.94 3.30 12.11
C ALA A 126 -4.59 2.99 13.56
N THR A 127 -3.65 2.09 13.75
CA THR A 127 -3.08 1.82 15.07
C THR A 127 -2.37 3.05 15.61
N ASP A 128 -1.64 3.76 14.74
CA ASP A 128 -1.01 5.04 15.05
C ASP A 128 -0.63 5.75 13.76
N VAL A 129 -0.29 7.03 13.85
CA VAL A 129 0.14 7.85 12.72
C VAL A 129 1.49 8.49 13.02
N PHE A 130 2.30 8.67 11.97
CA PHE A 130 3.65 9.22 12.10
C PHE A 130 3.89 10.27 11.03
N PHE A 131 4.75 11.22 11.33
CA PHE A 131 5.07 12.35 10.44
C PHE A 131 6.54 12.33 10.00
N ASN A 132 7.28 11.32 10.42
CA ASN A 132 8.63 11.04 9.94
C ASN A 132 8.92 9.55 10.05
N LEU A 133 9.85 9.10 9.23
CA LEU A 133 10.17 7.68 9.12
C LEU A 133 10.86 7.14 10.37
N ASP A 134 11.67 7.96 11.04
CA ASP A 134 12.42 7.52 12.22
C ASP A 134 11.49 7.08 13.35
N ASP A 135 10.42 7.84 13.60
CA ASP A 135 9.44 7.50 14.63
C ASP A 135 8.69 6.22 14.30
N LEU A 136 8.34 6.03 13.03
CA LEU A 136 7.70 4.79 12.57
C LEU A 136 8.63 3.60 12.78
N VAL A 137 9.91 3.74 12.45
CA VAL A 137 10.90 2.68 12.65
C VAL A 137 10.99 2.29 14.12
N LEU A 138 11.03 3.27 15.02
CA LEU A 138 11.06 3.01 16.46
C LEU A 138 9.84 2.21 16.91
N GLU A 139 8.66 2.54 16.40
CA GLU A 139 7.44 1.79 16.72
C GLU A 139 7.52 0.35 16.22
N LEU A 140 8.01 0.14 15.02
CA LEU A 140 8.11 -1.19 14.41
C LEU A 140 9.19 -2.07 15.05
N GLN A 141 10.13 -1.46 15.78
CA GLN A 141 11.17 -2.18 16.51
C GLN A 141 10.72 -2.68 17.88
N LYS A 142 9.58 -2.25 18.37
CA LYS A 142 9.02 -2.72 19.65
C LYS A 142 8.53 -4.20 19.53
#